data_8ad8ef30f8fbeae07a00eab45f6fc839
#
_entry.id   8ad8ef30f8fbeae07a00eab45f6fc839
#
_cell.length_a   1.000
_cell.length_b   1.000
_cell.length_c   1.000
_cell.angle_alpha   90.00
_cell.angle_beta   90.00
_cell.angle_gamma   90.00
#
_symmetry.space_group_name_H-M   'P 1'
#
loop_
_entity.id
_entity.type
_entity.pdbx_description
1 polymer ?
#
loop_
_entity_poly.entity_id
_entity_poly.type
_entity_poly.pdbx_seq_one_letter_code
_entity_poly.pdbx_strand_id
1 'polypeptide(L)'
;MKNIIKYNILIIMTLVISAAVFSQPSKNFKDGLADGKSSKKMILVSIYNPDDSWSKKMESVYSCGKISSLITGNFVFVKLNGTGTEKYNYNGKDYSAGDLAKLLGATGYPTHTFLNPDGSIIKFKYNGGDYNGFPGYLDESDFEKLLNYFLSGKYSNTDLSKEL
;
A
#
# COMPACT_ATOMS: atom_id res chain seq x y z
N MET A 1 -4.41 54.10 51.10
CA MET A 1 -5.10 53.65 49.87
C MET A 1 -4.13 52.77 49.11
N LYS A 2 -4.36 51.46 49.11
CA LYS A 2 -3.46 50.45 48.47
C LYS A 2 -3.96 50.16 47.07
N ASN A 3 -3.15 50.51 46.08
CA ASN A 3 -3.42 50.16 44.68
C ASN A 3 -3.06 48.66 44.43
N ILE A 4 -4.08 47.86 44.16
CA ILE A 4 -3.90 46.47 43.74
C ILE A 4 -3.77 46.46 42.22
N ILE A 5 -2.55 46.22 41.76
CA ILE A 5 -2.28 46.02 40.35
C ILE A 5 -2.70 44.59 40.02
N LYS A 6 -3.77 44.42 39.22
CA LYS A 6 -4.21 43.12 38.68
C LYS A 6 -3.34 42.76 37.47
N TYR A 7 -2.46 41.80 37.62
CA TYR A 7 -1.76 41.19 36.48
C TYR A 7 -2.67 40.17 35.82
N ASN A 8 -3.14 40.50 34.62
CA ASN A 8 -3.80 39.57 33.75
C ASN A 8 -2.70 38.70 33.10
N ILE A 9 -2.49 37.48 33.59
CA ILE A 9 -1.66 36.49 32.96
C ILE A 9 -2.45 35.88 31.83
N LEU A 10 -2.15 36.31 30.58
CA LEU A 10 -2.68 35.70 29.38
C LEU A 10 -1.90 34.42 29.11
N ILE A 11 -2.46 33.28 29.51
CA ILE A 11 -1.89 31.97 29.20
C ILE A 11 -2.17 31.71 27.72
N ILE A 12 -1.20 31.93 26.87
CA ILE A 12 -1.24 31.50 25.48
C ILE A 12 -0.93 29.99 25.48
N MET A 13 -2.01 29.20 25.45
CA MET A 13 -1.94 27.77 25.25
C MET A 13 -1.61 27.51 23.79
N THR A 14 -0.32 27.38 23.46
CA THR A 14 0.14 26.93 22.15
C THR A 14 -0.27 25.47 21.96
N LEU A 15 -1.34 25.25 21.20
CA LEU A 15 -1.76 23.94 20.76
C LEU A 15 -0.73 23.42 19.76
N VAL A 16 0.24 22.63 20.24
CA VAL A 16 1.15 21.88 19.38
C VAL A 16 0.33 20.77 18.73
N ILE A 17 -0.20 21.05 17.54
CA ILE A 17 -0.77 20.01 16.69
C ILE A 17 0.42 19.20 16.18
N SER A 18 0.80 18.14 16.88
CA SER A 18 1.69 17.13 16.32
C SER A 18 0.92 16.51 15.15
N ALA A 19 1.39 16.77 13.93
CA ALA A 19 0.94 16.02 12.77
C ALA A 19 1.31 14.55 13.02
N ALA A 20 0.36 13.77 13.49
CA ALA A 20 0.52 12.32 13.53
C ALA A 20 0.74 11.89 12.09
N VAL A 21 1.91 11.36 11.79
CA VAL A 21 2.17 10.69 10.52
C VAL A 21 1.28 9.44 10.55
N PHE A 22 0.09 9.56 9.97
CA PHE A 22 -0.81 8.43 9.80
C PHE A 22 -0.19 7.51 8.75
N SER A 23 0.56 6.51 9.23
CA SER A 23 0.92 5.38 8.37
C SER A 23 -0.36 4.66 7.97
N GLN A 24 -0.49 4.36 6.66
CA GLN A 24 -1.62 3.56 6.16
C GLN A 24 -1.69 2.22 6.91
N PRO A 25 -2.81 1.86 7.55
CA PRO A 25 -2.95 0.56 8.21
C PRO A 25 -2.70 -0.57 7.22
N SER A 26 -1.72 -1.41 7.52
CA SER A 26 -1.36 -2.55 6.68
C SER A 26 -1.31 -3.82 7.51
N LYS A 27 -1.46 -4.97 6.84
CA LYS A 27 -1.41 -6.31 7.42
C LYS A 27 -0.15 -7.03 6.98
N ASN A 28 0.27 -8.06 7.73
CA ASN A 28 1.21 -9.03 7.22
C ASN A 28 0.54 -9.91 6.15
N PHE A 29 1.34 -10.64 5.38
CA PHE A 29 0.85 -11.40 4.23
C PHE A 29 -0.18 -12.47 4.60
N LYS A 30 0.06 -13.24 5.67
CA LYS A 30 -0.84 -14.30 6.13
C LYS A 30 -2.21 -13.75 6.54
N ASP A 31 -2.22 -12.72 7.38
CA ASP A 31 -3.45 -12.10 7.86
C ASP A 31 -4.19 -11.39 6.73
N GLY A 32 -3.44 -10.80 5.77
CA GLY A 32 -4.03 -10.21 4.58
C GLY A 32 -4.77 -11.20 3.70
N LEU A 33 -4.23 -12.41 3.49
CA LEU A 33 -4.93 -13.48 2.76
C LEU A 33 -6.22 -13.91 3.48
N ALA A 34 -6.16 -14.07 4.81
CA ALA A 34 -7.33 -14.44 5.60
C ALA A 34 -8.44 -13.37 5.54
N ASP A 35 -8.04 -12.10 5.65
CA ASP A 35 -8.96 -10.97 5.58
C ASP A 35 -9.55 -10.76 4.18
N GLY A 36 -8.76 -10.91 3.11
CA GLY A 36 -9.24 -10.85 1.74
C GLY A 36 -10.39 -11.85 1.52
N LYS A 37 -10.17 -13.09 1.96
CA LYS A 37 -11.16 -14.15 1.86
C LYS A 37 -12.42 -13.86 2.66
N SER A 38 -12.29 -13.40 3.91
CA SER A 38 -13.43 -13.12 4.79
C SER A 38 -14.22 -11.88 4.38
N SER A 39 -13.53 -10.80 3.97
CA SER A 39 -14.15 -9.53 3.56
C SER A 39 -14.60 -9.52 2.09
N LYS A 40 -14.18 -10.51 1.28
CA LYS A 40 -14.37 -10.55 -0.18
C LYS A 40 -13.77 -9.35 -0.91
N LYS A 41 -12.75 -8.72 -0.34
CA LYS A 41 -12.02 -7.61 -0.95
C LYS A 41 -10.79 -8.12 -1.68
N MET A 42 -10.42 -7.44 -2.78
CA MET A 42 -9.10 -7.62 -3.38
C MET A 42 -8.00 -7.31 -2.36
N ILE A 43 -6.85 -7.98 -2.53
CA ILE A 43 -5.68 -7.75 -1.69
C ILE A 43 -4.66 -6.96 -2.52
N LEU A 44 -4.27 -5.80 -2.02
CA LEU A 44 -3.15 -5.02 -2.56
C LEU A 44 -1.90 -5.35 -1.76
N VAL A 45 -0.92 -5.97 -2.39
CA VAL A 45 0.38 -6.28 -1.78
C VAL A 45 1.41 -5.27 -2.25
N SER A 46 1.88 -4.43 -1.33
CA SER A 46 3.06 -3.58 -1.52
C SER A 46 4.30 -4.37 -1.12
N ILE A 47 5.09 -4.77 -2.12
CA ILE A 47 6.36 -5.47 -1.92
C ILE A 47 7.45 -4.40 -1.88
N TYR A 48 8.16 -4.30 -0.77
CA TYR A 48 9.12 -3.23 -0.52
C TYR A 48 10.47 -3.76 -0.03
N ASN A 49 11.47 -2.90 -0.14
CA ASN A 49 12.76 -3.04 0.55
C ASN A 49 12.90 -1.85 1.51
N PRO A 50 13.13 -2.06 2.83
CA PRO A 50 13.24 -0.98 3.80
C PRO A 50 14.42 -0.04 3.56
N ASP A 51 15.45 -0.47 2.82
CA ASP A 51 16.64 0.34 2.50
C ASP A 51 16.49 1.09 1.17
N ASP A 52 15.47 0.76 0.36
CA ASP A 52 15.23 1.41 -0.93
C ASP A 52 14.53 2.76 -0.78
N SER A 53 15.08 3.79 -1.44
CA SER A 53 14.56 5.16 -1.37
C SER A 53 13.17 5.32 -2.01
N TRP A 54 12.88 4.57 -3.08
CA TRP A 54 11.58 4.62 -3.75
C TRP A 54 10.49 3.94 -2.93
N SER A 55 10.83 2.83 -2.25
CA SER A 55 9.95 2.20 -1.27
C SER A 55 9.59 3.16 -0.13
N LYS A 56 10.58 3.89 0.40
CA LYS A 56 10.35 4.92 1.43
C LYS A 56 9.45 6.05 0.92
N LYS A 57 9.72 6.53 -0.30
CA LYS A 57 8.93 7.59 -0.92
C LYS A 57 7.47 7.17 -1.16
N MET A 58 7.23 5.91 -1.46
CA MET A 58 5.87 5.38 -1.68
C MET A 58 4.99 5.45 -0.42
N GLU A 59 5.56 5.46 0.78
CA GLU A 59 4.81 5.59 2.04
C GLU A 59 4.01 6.90 2.10
N SER A 60 4.53 8.00 1.56
CA SER A 60 3.81 9.27 1.51
C SER A 60 2.60 9.20 0.58
N VAL A 61 2.73 8.47 -0.54
CA VAL A 61 1.62 8.25 -1.47
C VAL A 61 0.51 7.44 -0.81
N TYR A 62 0.83 6.34 -0.13
CA TYR A 62 -0.17 5.54 0.59
C TYR A 62 -0.90 6.34 1.67
N SER A 63 -0.22 7.30 2.30
CA SER A 63 -0.75 8.13 3.38
C SER A 63 -1.53 9.36 2.89
N CYS A 64 -1.47 9.70 1.59
CA CYS A 64 -2.27 10.77 1.01
C CYS A 64 -3.76 10.47 1.19
N GLY A 65 -4.53 11.46 1.67
CA GLY A 65 -5.91 11.26 2.13
C GLY A 65 -6.83 10.58 1.11
N LYS A 66 -6.70 10.91 -0.18
CA LYS A 66 -7.49 10.29 -1.26
C LYS A 66 -7.07 8.83 -1.49
N ILE A 67 -5.76 8.58 -1.60
CA ILE A 67 -5.21 7.24 -1.82
C ILE A 67 -5.49 6.35 -0.61
N SER A 68 -5.25 6.87 0.60
CA SER A 68 -5.55 6.17 1.84
C SER A 68 -7.03 5.73 1.92
N SER A 69 -7.95 6.61 1.54
CA SER A 69 -9.39 6.30 1.50
C SER A 69 -9.73 5.23 0.46
N LEU A 70 -9.12 5.30 -0.74
CA LEU A 70 -9.31 4.27 -1.79
C LEU A 70 -8.82 2.91 -1.32
N ILE A 71 -7.62 2.85 -0.74
CA ILE A 71 -7.04 1.60 -0.22
C ILE A 71 -7.93 1.03 0.87
N THR A 72 -8.24 1.79 1.91
CA THR A 72 -9.00 1.32 3.08
C THR A 72 -10.42 0.88 2.71
N GLY A 73 -11.06 1.62 1.81
CA GLY A 73 -12.42 1.32 1.37
C GLY A 73 -12.53 0.04 0.56
N ASN A 74 -11.56 -0.25 -0.30
CA ASN A 74 -11.72 -1.22 -1.38
C ASN A 74 -10.77 -2.42 -1.31
N PHE A 75 -9.64 -2.30 -0.62
CA PHE A 75 -8.61 -3.35 -0.58
C PHE A 75 -8.33 -3.81 0.84
N VAL A 76 -7.81 -5.02 0.96
CA VAL A 76 -6.99 -5.43 2.10
C VAL A 76 -5.55 -5.06 1.76
N PHE A 77 -4.96 -4.12 2.50
CA PHE A 77 -3.62 -3.64 2.24
C PHE A 77 -2.58 -4.48 3.00
N VAL A 78 -1.64 -5.05 2.27
CA VAL A 78 -0.56 -5.91 2.78
C VAL A 78 0.78 -5.29 2.45
N LYS A 79 1.70 -5.29 3.41
CA LYS A 79 3.10 -4.94 3.19
C LYS A 79 3.96 -6.18 3.32
N LEU A 80 4.76 -6.47 2.28
CA LEU A 80 5.67 -7.59 2.21
C LEU A 80 7.11 -7.06 2.04
N ASN A 81 7.95 -7.27 3.06
CA ASN A 81 9.38 -6.99 2.94
C ASN A 81 10.03 -8.07 2.05
N GLY A 82 10.32 -7.74 0.78
CA GLY A 82 10.88 -8.67 -0.19
C GLY A 82 12.35 -9.02 0.04
N THR A 83 13.04 -8.33 0.96
CA THR A 83 14.41 -8.59 1.37
C THR A 83 14.51 -9.15 2.80
N GLY A 84 13.37 -9.42 3.45
CA GLY A 84 13.29 -9.97 4.79
C GLY A 84 13.75 -11.42 4.88
N THR A 85 13.89 -11.88 6.12
CA THR A 85 14.31 -13.26 6.42
C THR A 85 13.12 -14.18 6.74
N GLU A 86 11.91 -13.63 6.75
CA GLU A 86 10.69 -14.36 7.06
C GLU A 86 10.40 -15.44 6.01
N LYS A 87 9.70 -16.47 6.45
CA LYS A 87 9.15 -17.51 5.57
C LYS A 87 7.63 -17.35 5.50
N TYR A 88 7.09 -17.59 4.32
CA TYR A 88 5.68 -17.44 4.02
C TYR A 88 5.12 -18.72 3.42
N ASN A 89 3.99 -19.20 3.94
CA ASN A 89 3.22 -20.25 3.28
C ASN A 89 2.22 -19.59 2.32
N TYR A 90 2.30 -19.96 1.06
CA TYR A 90 1.38 -19.51 0.03
C TYR A 90 0.97 -20.67 -0.86
N ASN A 91 -0.34 -20.92 -0.98
CA ASN A 91 -0.91 -22.06 -1.71
C ASN A 91 -0.30 -23.43 -1.30
N GLY A 92 -0.07 -23.62 0.01
CA GLY A 92 0.44 -24.87 0.58
C GLY A 92 1.92 -25.09 0.38
N LYS A 93 2.68 -24.11 -0.16
CA LYS A 93 4.13 -24.17 -0.33
C LYS A 93 4.81 -23.06 0.48
N ASP A 94 5.97 -23.38 1.04
CA ASP A 94 6.80 -22.43 1.78
C ASP A 94 7.77 -21.70 0.85
N TYR A 95 7.87 -20.39 1.04
CA TYR A 95 8.73 -19.48 0.30
C TYR A 95 9.57 -18.64 1.26
N SER A 96 10.80 -18.33 0.85
CA SER A 96 11.50 -17.18 1.42
C SER A 96 10.81 -15.87 1.01
N ALA A 97 11.06 -14.76 1.73
CA ALA A 97 10.52 -13.44 1.37
C ALA A 97 10.87 -13.07 -0.08
N GLY A 98 12.13 -13.27 -0.49
CA GLY A 98 12.58 -12.98 -1.85
C GLY A 98 11.94 -13.86 -2.93
N ASP A 99 11.73 -15.15 -2.65
CA ASP A 99 11.08 -16.04 -3.62
C ASP A 99 9.60 -15.76 -3.75
N LEU A 100 8.92 -15.42 -2.64
CA LEU A 100 7.53 -14.97 -2.69
C LEU A 100 7.41 -13.65 -3.45
N ALA A 101 8.29 -12.68 -3.19
CA ALA A 101 8.32 -11.42 -3.92
C ALA A 101 8.45 -11.64 -5.43
N LYS A 102 9.38 -12.50 -5.88
CA LYS A 102 9.54 -12.85 -7.30
C LYS A 102 8.28 -13.51 -7.88
N LEU A 103 7.68 -14.46 -7.16
CA LEU A 103 6.45 -15.13 -7.57
C LEU A 103 5.31 -14.13 -7.79
N LEU A 104 5.22 -13.13 -6.90
CA LEU A 104 4.26 -12.04 -6.96
C LEU A 104 4.62 -10.97 -8.00
N GLY A 105 5.69 -11.13 -8.76
CA GLY A 105 6.05 -10.29 -9.89
C GLY A 105 7.03 -9.16 -9.58
N ALA A 106 7.70 -9.19 -8.41
CA ALA A 106 8.70 -8.19 -8.09
C ALA A 106 9.97 -8.38 -8.94
N THR A 107 10.29 -7.36 -9.74
CA THR A 107 11.55 -7.21 -10.48
C THR A 107 12.41 -6.07 -9.93
N GLY A 108 11.86 -5.30 -9.00
CA GLY A 108 12.45 -4.17 -8.29
C GLY A 108 11.56 -3.73 -7.14
N TYR A 109 11.91 -2.63 -6.47
CA TYR A 109 11.15 -2.11 -5.33
C TYR A 109 10.83 -0.62 -5.50
N PRO A 110 9.62 -0.17 -5.04
CA PRO A 110 8.50 -1.03 -4.64
C PRO A 110 7.90 -1.79 -5.82
N THR A 111 7.12 -2.84 -5.55
CA THR A 111 6.26 -3.51 -6.54
C THR A 111 4.86 -3.68 -5.96
N HIS A 112 3.84 -3.44 -6.78
CA HIS A 112 2.44 -3.53 -6.40
C HIS A 112 1.79 -4.74 -7.08
N THR A 113 1.31 -5.70 -6.28
CA THR A 113 0.64 -6.89 -6.77
C THR A 113 -0.78 -6.93 -6.26
N PHE A 114 -1.70 -7.35 -7.11
CA PHE A 114 -3.11 -7.47 -6.76
C PHE A 114 -3.51 -8.94 -6.74
N LEU A 115 -4.20 -9.33 -5.68
CA LEU A 115 -4.74 -10.69 -5.56
C LEU A 115 -6.25 -10.63 -5.47
N ASN A 116 -6.88 -11.67 -6.00
CA ASN A 116 -8.30 -11.92 -5.75
C ASN A 116 -8.55 -12.17 -4.25
N PRO A 117 -9.80 -12.09 -3.79
CA PRO A 117 -10.15 -12.40 -2.41
C PRO A 117 -9.75 -13.81 -1.94
N ASP A 118 -9.64 -14.76 -2.85
CA ASP A 118 -9.18 -16.13 -2.58
C ASP A 118 -7.65 -16.26 -2.48
N GLY A 119 -6.93 -15.16 -2.73
CA GLY A 119 -5.48 -15.11 -2.71
C GLY A 119 -4.82 -15.41 -4.06
N SER A 120 -5.54 -15.75 -5.11
CA SER A 120 -4.96 -15.98 -6.44
C SER A 120 -4.45 -14.66 -7.06
N ILE A 121 -3.32 -14.74 -7.80
CA ILE A 121 -2.71 -13.56 -8.42
C ILE A 121 -3.56 -13.06 -9.57
N ILE A 122 -3.86 -11.76 -9.60
CA ILE A 122 -4.48 -11.09 -10.73
C ILE A 122 -3.37 -10.74 -11.73
N LYS A 123 -3.43 -11.36 -12.91
CA LYS A 123 -2.53 -11.03 -14.02
C LYS A 123 -3.11 -9.89 -14.84
N PHE A 124 -2.24 -9.07 -15.40
CA PHE A 124 -2.63 -7.95 -16.25
C PHE A 124 -1.63 -7.73 -17.39
N LYS A 125 -2.05 -6.98 -18.41
CA LYS A 125 -1.17 -6.56 -19.51
C LYS A 125 -0.61 -5.17 -19.26
N TYR A 126 0.67 -4.99 -19.61
CA TYR A 126 1.32 -3.68 -19.63
C TYR A 126 2.33 -3.64 -20.77
N ASN A 127 2.19 -2.66 -21.70
CA ASN A 127 2.97 -2.56 -22.93
C ASN A 127 3.02 -3.89 -23.72
N GLY A 128 1.89 -4.60 -23.76
CA GLY A 128 1.74 -5.86 -24.49
C GLY A 128 2.28 -7.11 -23.76
N GLY A 129 3.01 -6.96 -22.65
CA GLY A 129 3.50 -8.07 -21.82
C GLY A 129 2.52 -8.47 -20.73
N ASP A 130 2.62 -9.70 -20.22
CA ASP A 130 1.85 -10.20 -19.08
C ASP A 130 2.64 -10.03 -17.78
N TYR A 131 1.99 -9.46 -16.76
CA TYR A 131 2.61 -9.15 -15.47
C TYR A 131 1.76 -9.66 -14.30
N ASN A 132 2.46 -10.04 -13.20
CA ASN A 132 1.87 -10.36 -11.90
C ASN A 132 1.91 -9.16 -10.94
N GLY A 133 2.87 -8.25 -11.13
CA GLY A 133 3.06 -7.07 -10.28
C GLY A 133 3.55 -5.89 -11.11
N PHE A 134 3.19 -4.68 -10.70
CA PHE A 134 3.63 -3.43 -11.30
C PHE A 134 4.85 -2.90 -10.52
N PRO A 135 6.07 -2.91 -11.09
CA PRO A 135 7.27 -2.46 -10.41
C PRO A 135 7.44 -0.94 -10.49
N GLY A 136 8.04 -0.38 -9.47
CA GLY A 136 8.45 1.02 -9.41
C GLY A 136 7.52 1.91 -8.60
N TYR A 137 8.04 3.11 -8.35
CA TYR A 137 7.33 4.20 -7.70
C TYR A 137 6.30 4.79 -8.66
N LEU A 138 5.14 5.10 -8.13
CA LEU A 138 4.10 5.90 -8.79
C LEU A 138 3.79 7.11 -7.91
N ASP A 139 3.54 8.26 -8.52
CA ASP A 139 2.99 9.39 -7.81
C ASP A 139 1.50 9.16 -7.46
N GLU A 140 0.89 10.10 -6.76
CA GLU A 140 -0.51 9.98 -6.31
C GLU A 140 -1.49 9.80 -7.48
N SER A 141 -1.28 10.54 -8.59
CA SER A 141 -2.16 10.49 -9.76
C SER A 141 -2.10 9.13 -10.45
N ASP A 142 -0.90 8.65 -10.72
CA ASP A 142 -0.71 7.38 -11.43
C ASP A 142 -1.05 6.19 -10.52
N PHE A 143 -0.79 6.30 -9.22
CA PHE A 143 -1.20 5.26 -8.29
C PHE A 143 -2.73 5.18 -8.14
N GLU A 144 -3.43 6.32 -8.16
CA GLU A 144 -4.90 6.34 -8.24
C GLU A 144 -5.42 5.64 -9.48
N LYS A 145 -4.83 5.92 -10.65
CA LYS A 145 -5.21 5.27 -11.92
C LYS A 145 -4.99 3.76 -11.84
N LEU A 146 -3.84 3.32 -11.28
CA LEU A 146 -3.54 1.91 -11.06
C LEU A 146 -4.61 1.25 -10.17
N LEU A 147 -4.98 1.85 -9.04
CA LEU A 147 -6.01 1.31 -8.15
C LEU A 147 -7.36 1.20 -8.86
N ASN A 148 -7.78 2.24 -9.58
CA ASN A 148 -9.05 2.25 -10.31
C ASN A 148 -9.09 1.26 -11.49
N TYR A 149 -7.96 1.02 -12.14
CA TYR A 149 -7.83 0.01 -13.18
C TYR A 149 -8.18 -1.39 -12.65
N PHE A 150 -7.68 -1.75 -11.46
CA PHE A 150 -8.03 -3.03 -10.84
C PHE A 150 -9.45 -3.05 -10.31
N LEU A 151 -9.92 -2.00 -9.66
CA LEU A 151 -11.29 -1.91 -9.12
C LEU A 151 -12.37 -1.99 -10.21
N SER A 152 -12.11 -1.44 -11.38
CA SER A 152 -13.05 -1.49 -12.51
C SER A 152 -13.04 -2.81 -13.29
N GLY A 153 -12.12 -3.74 -12.96
CA GLY A 153 -11.98 -5.02 -13.68
C GLY A 153 -11.33 -4.88 -15.07
N LYS A 154 -10.82 -3.71 -15.43
CA LYS A 154 -10.19 -3.47 -16.75
C LYS A 154 -8.99 -4.36 -17.03
N TYR A 155 -8.32 -4.86 -15.98
CA TYR A 155 -7.20 -5.78 -16.10
C TYR A 155 -7.50 -7.05 -16.93
N SER A 156 -8.77 -7.40 -17.09
CA SER A 156 -9.19 -8.58 -17.85
C SER A 156 -9.13 -8.37 -19.38
N ASN A 157 -9.20 -7.14 -19.88
CA ASN A 157 -9.37 -6.87 -21.29
C ASN A 157 -8.66 -5.59 -21.81
N THR A 158 -8.07 -4.80 -20.93
CA THR A 158 -7.40 -3.54 -21.28
C THR A 158 -5.94 -3.61 -20.85
N ASP A 159 -5.02 -3.17 -21.70
CA ASP A 159 -3.61 -2.98 -21.34
C ASP A 159 -3.47 -1.75 -20.44
N LEU A 160 -2.78 -1.90 -19.30
CA LEU A 160 -2.61 -0.85 -18.31
C LEU A 160 -1.91 0.41 -18.87
N SER A 161 -1.05 0.26 -19.88
CA SER A 161 -0.37 1.40 -20.52
C SER A 161 -1.33 2.39 -21.19
N LYS A 162 -2.61 2.04 -21.36
CA LYS A 162 -3.66 2.93 -21.87
C LYS A 162 -4.36 3.73 -20.77
N GLU A 163 -4.08 3.42 -19.53
CA GLU A 163 -4.70 4.05 -18.35
C GLU A 163 -3.72 4.93 -17.57
N LEU A 164 -2.40 4.65 -17.63
CA LEU A 164 -1.33 5.46 -17.05
C LEU A 164 -0.79 6.46 -18.05
#